data_b7fd4d901e15cd236c2ac3e0ae7aeaf7
#
_entry.id   b7fd4d901e15cd236c2ac3e0ae7aeaf7
#
_cell.length_a   1.000
_cell.length_b   1.000
_cell.length_c   1.000
_cell.angle_alpha   90.00
_cell.angle_beta   90.00
_cell.angle_gamma   90.00
#
_symmetry.space_group_name_H-M   'P 1'
#
loop_
_entity.id
_entity.type
_entity.pdbx_description
1 polymer ?
#
loop_
_entity_poly.entity_id
_entity_poly.type
_entity_poly.pdbx_seq_one_letter_code
_entity_poly.pdbx_strand_id
1 'polypeptide(L)'
;AAVDPHRPYTDDVVAYPQNNEDVIVPPYLPDTEKVREDFVFYYNEILRLDDYVGQVVAELDRQGISENTLILFISDNGRPFPRDKTTLYDGGIKTPWIVKWPKSVKPNSICSNLVSAVDIAPTFLKLAGLEPLPAFEGKDFSKMLTSPEINIREMVYAEDHWHDYEDYTRAIRTKKFKYIRNFYADLPNTPSADAFVSGTFAEMRRLKEAGELTQAQLACFLTPRPNEELYDMENDPYELTNLVGNLEYQESLGTLREEMKKIRRITKDSVPSLRTPDEFDRETGKANSFRKRPRPSKKEMEKIIQNTTRAN
;
A
#
# COMPACT_ATOMS: atom_id res chain seq x y z
N ALA A 1 -7.27 10.26 12.64
CA ALA A 1 -7.08 9.05 11.84
C ALA A 1 -7.02 7.86 12.80
N ALA A 2 -7.62 6.73 12.43
CA ALA A 2 -7.46 5.50 13.18
C ALA A 2 -6.01 5.01 13.05
N VAL A 3 -5.47 4.41 14.12
CA VAL A 3 -4.17 3.76 14.08
C VAL A 3 -4.30 2.36 13.48
N ASP A 4 -5.44 1.72 13.71
CA ASP A 4 -5.74 0.39 13.20
C ASP A 4 -5.84 0.38 11.66
N PRO A 5 -5.33 -0.67 11.03
CA PRO A 5 -4.73 -1.91 11.55
C PRO A 5 -3.19 -1.87 11.58
N HIS A 6 -2.56 -0.80 12.05
CA HIS A 6 -1.09 -0.66 12.13
C HIS A 6 -0.51 -1.48 13.31
N ARG A 7 0.67 -2.09 13.12
CA ARG A 7 1.42 -2.71 14.23
C ARG A 7 1.92 -1.68 15.26
N PRO A 8 2.14 -2.05 16.57
CA PRO A 8 1.87 -3.38 17.13
C PRO A 8 0.38 -3.64 17.31
N TYR A 9 -0.03 -4.87 17.12
CA TYR A 9 -1.41 -5.28 17.36
C TYR A 9 -1.72 -5.30 18.84
N THR A 10 -2.97 -5.05 19.21
CA THR A 10 -3.42 -5.04 20.60
C THR A 10 -4.22 -6.29 20.90
N ASP A 11 -4.23 -6.69 22.18
CA ASP A 11 -5.04 -7.82 22.66
C ASP A 11 -6.48 -7.40 23.00
N ASP A 12 -6.93 -6.23 22.52
CA ASP A 12 -8.27 -5.74 22.79
C ASP A 12 -9.33 -6.70 22.23
N VAL A 13 -10.33 -6.98 23.05
CA VAL A 13 -11.41 -7.85 22.68
C VAL A 13 -12.26 -7.21 21.59
N VAL A 14 -12.47 -7.94 20.49
CA VAL A 14 -13.43 -7.61 19.44
C VAL A 14 -14.68 -8.49 19.59
N ALA A 15 -15.83 -7.99 19.12
CA ALA A 15 -17.11 -8.68 19.30
C ALA A 15 -17.15 -10.07 18.66
N TYR A 16 -16.44 -10.23 17.52
CA TYR A 16 -16.40 -11.47 16.75
C TYR A 16 -14.95 -11.76 16.33
N PRO A 17 -14.08 -12.24 17.26
CA PRO A 17 -12.68 -12.46 16.96
C PRO A 17 -12.51 -13.52 15.86
N GLN A 18 -11.57 -13.30 14.98
CA GLN A 18 -11.19 -14.24 13.94
C GLN A 18 -10.35 -15.39 14.51
N ASN A 19 -10.26 -16.46 13.77
CA ASN A 19 -9.42 -17.62 14.08
C ASN A 19 -8.55 -18.02 12.86
N ASN A 20 -7.67 -19.00 13.00
CA ASN A 20 -6.75 -19.42 11.95
C ASN A 20 -7.43 -19.92 10.66
N GLU A 21 -8.67 -20.37 10.74
CA GLU A 21 -9.43 -20.87 9.59
C GLU A 21 -10.05 -19.74 8.78
N ASP A 22 -10.29 -18.58 9.39
CA ASP A 22 -10.92 -17.42 8.77
C ASP A 22 -9.96 -16.61 7.90
N VAL A 23 -8.64 -16.76 8.09
CA VAL A 23 -7.66 -15.93 7.41
C VAL A 23 -7.19 -16.53 6.07
N ILE A 24 -6.94 -15.64 5.10
CA ILE A 24 -6.39 -16.00 3.80
C ILE A 24 -4.94 -15.53 3.73
N VAL A 25 -4.02 -16.49 3.72
CA VAL A 25 -2.59 -16.22 3.54
C VAL A 25 -2.28 -16.14 2.05
N PRO A 26 -1.70 -15.02 1.56
CA PRO A 26 -1.31 -14.93 0.16
C PRO A 26 -0.17 -15.91 -0.17
N PRO A 27 -0.10 -16.45 -1.40
CA PRO A 27 0.85 -17.52 -1.76
C PRO A 27 2.33 -17.10 -1.71
N TYR A 28 2.62 -15.80 -1.70
CA TYR A 28 3.98 -15.29 -1.51
C TYR A 28 4.41 -15.24 -0.02
N LEU A 29 3.57 -15.65 0.90
CA LEU A 29 3.89 -15.91 2.31
C LEU A 29 3.71 -17.39 2.61
N PRO A 30 4.49 -17.98 3.54
CA PRO A 30 4.32 -19.37 3.91
C PRO A 30 3.03 -19.54 4.74
N ASP A 31 2.20 -20.51 4.36
CA ASP A 31 0.97 -20.80 5.09
C ASP A 31 1.25 -21.76 6.26
N THR A 32 1.69 -21.20 7.38
CA THR A 32 1.95 -21.91 8.63
C THR A 32 1.07 -21.37 9.75
N GLU A 33 0.96 -22.12 10.83
CA GLU A 33 0.19 -21.73 12.02
C GLU A 33 0.63 -20.34 12.53
N LYS A 34 1.94 -20.08 12.64
CA LYS A 34 2.46 -18.78 13.09
C LYS A 34 2.12 -17.61 12.18
N VAL A 35 2.10 -17.85 10.88
CA VAL A 35 1.70 -16.82 9.91
C VAL A 35 0.20 -16.57 10.01
N ARG A 36 -0.60 -17.61 10.13
CA ARG A 36 -2.05 -17.50 10.34
C ARG A 36 -2.39 -16.75 11.63
N GLU A 37 -1.70 -17.03 12.74
CA GLU A 37 -1.86 -16.28 13.99
C GLU A 37 -1.60 -14.78 13.81
N ASP A 38 -0.54 -14.40 13.11
CA ASP A 38 -0.19 -12.99 12.82
C ASP A 38 -1.29 -12.32 11.96
N PHE A 39 -1.88 -13.06 11.01
CA PHE A 39 -3.03 -12.60 10.23
C PHE A 39 -4.31 -12.49 11.07
N VAL A 40 -4.55 -13.37 12.02
CA VAL A 40 -5.69 -13.29 12.96
C VAL A 40 -5.64 -11.97 13.73
N PHE A 41 -4.49 -11.61 14.29
CA PHE A 41 -4.33 -10.32 14.97
C PHE A 41 -4.60 -9.15 14.03
N TYR A 42 -4.08 -9.18 12.81
CA TYR A 42 -4.33 -8.15 11.80
C TYR A 42 -5.81 -8.04 11.43
N TYR A 43 -6.51 -9.15 11.27
CA TYR A 43 -7.94 -9.16 10.96
C TYR A 43 -8.78 -8.63 12.13
N ASN A 44 -8.39 -8.91 13.37
CA ASN A 44 -9.05 -8.36 14.56
C ASN A 44 -8.89 -6.83 14.65
N GLU A 45 -7.73 -6.28 14.25
CA GLU A 45 -7.55 -4.84 14.13
C GLU A 45 -8.48 -4.24 13.06
N ILE A 46 -8.66 -4.93 11.93
CA ILE A 46 -9.61 -4.51 10.88
C ILE A 46 -11.05 -4.51 11.39
N LEU A 47 -11.46 -5.54 12.16
CA LEU A 47 -12.79 -5.58 12.77
C LEU A 47 -13.05 -4.40 13.70
N ARG A 48 -12.05 -4.02 14.51
CA ARG A 48 -12.15 -2.83 15.36
C ARG A 48 -12.24 -1.55 14.54
N LEU A 49 -11.46 -1.44 13.46
CA LEU A 49 -11.55 -0.31 12.52
C LEU A 49 -12.94 -0.24 11.86
N ASP A 50 -13.50 -1.39 11.47
CA ASP A 50 -14.84 -1.46 10.88
C ASP A 50 -15.92 -0.96 11.85
N ASP A 51 -15.81 -1.32 13.13
CA ASP A 51 -16.70 -0.80 14.18
C ASP A 51 -16.62 0.73 14.30
N TYR A 52 -15.42 1.32 14.24
CA TYR A 52 -15.26 2.79 14.24
C TYR A 52 -15.89 3.43 12.99
N VAL A 53 -15.75 2.82 11.82
CA VAL A 53 -16.43 3.28 10.60
C VAL A 53 -17.94 3.22 10.79
N GLY A 54 -18.44 2.12 11.36
CA GLY A 54 -19.86 1.97 11.71
C GLY A 54 -20.38 3.09 12.60
N GLN A 55 -19.64 3.46 13.66
CA GLN A 55 -19.99 4.56 14.56
C GLN A 55 -20.06 5.90 13.84
N VAL A 56 -19.11 6.19 12.93
CA VAL A 56 -19.12 7.43 12.12
C VAL A 56 -20.35 7.46 11.20
N VAL A 57 -20.67 6.36 10.54
CA VAL A 57 -21.84 6.26 9.67
C VAL A 57 -23.14 6.45 10.46
N ALA A 58 -23.25 5.80 11.61
CA ALA A 58 -24.43 5.96 12.49
C ALA A 58 -24.61 7.39 12.99
N GLU A 59 -23.52 8.10 13.25
CA GLU A 59 -23.59 9.52 13.67
C GLU A 59 -24.09 10.42 12.52
N LEU A 60 -23.67 10.17 11.28
CA LEU A 60 -24.19 10.90 10.10
C LEU A 60 -25.70 10.65 9.91
N ASP A 61 -26.15 9.41 10.13
CA ASP A 61 -27.57 9.05 10.06
C ASP A 61 -28.35 9.75 11.18
N ARG A 62 -27.83 9.77 12.41
CA ARG A 62 -28.44 10.47 13.55
C ARG A 62 -28.59 11.99 13.31
N GLN A 63 -27.66 12.58 12.60
CA GLN A 63 -27.71 14.00 12.23
C GLN A 63 -28.60 14.27 11.00
N GLY A 64 -29.07 13.24 10.30
CA GLY A 64 -29.91 13.39 9.10
C GLY A 64 -29.16 13.94 7.88
N ILE A 65 -27.84 13.79 7.82
CA ILE A 65 -27.00 14.32 6.73
C ILE A 65 -26.37 13.24 5.83
N SER A 66 -26.58 11.96 6.14
CA SER A 66 -25.99 10.81 5.40
C SER A 66 -26.25 10.87 3.90
N GLU A 67 -27.47 11.20 3.48
CA GLU A 67 -27.85 11.24 2.07
C GLU A 67 -26.99 12.20 1.23
N ASN A 68 -26.56 13.30 1.84
CA ASN A 68 -25.75 14.34 1.17
C ASN A 68 -24.28 14.32 1.58
N THR A 69 -23.81 13.23 2.20
CA THR A 69 -22.43 13.07 2.62
C THR A 69 -21.73 12.01 1.78
N LEU A 70 -20.64 12.40 1.12
CA LEU A 70 -19.75 11.47 0.47
C LEU A 70 -18.75 10.93 1.49
N ILE A 71 -18.70 9.62 1.66
CA ILE A 71 -17.71 8.91 2.46
C ILE A 71 -16.77 8.18 1.50
N LEU A 72 -15.48 8.43 1.63
CA LEU A 72 -14.43 7.68 0.95
C LEU A 72 -13.58 6.96 2.02
N PHE A 73 -13.60 5.63 2.00
CA PHE A 73 -12.73 4.80 2.84
C PHE A 73 -11.58 4.27 1.99
N ILE A 74 -10.34 4.54 2.45
CA ILE A 74 -9.10 4.09 1.82
C ILE A 74 -8.09 3.68 2.89
N SER A 75 -7.03 2.99 2.50
CA SER A 75 -5.80 2.89 3.28
C SER A 75 -4.68 3.67 2.61
N ASP A 76 -3.71 4.15 3.37
CA ASP A 76 -2.52 4.88 2.90
C ASP A 76 -1.52 3.96 2.20
N ASN A 77 -1.41 2.71 2.64
CA ASN A 77 -0.55 1.66 2.07
C ASN A 77 -1.15 0.27 2.27
N GLY A 78 -0.49 -0.74 1.74
CA GLY A 78 -0.85 -2.14 1.93
C GLY A 78 -0.57 -2.66 3.34
N ARG A 79 -0.86 -3.94 3.54
CA ARG A 79 -0.76 -4.62 4.84
C ARG A 79 0.66 -4.56 5.42
N PRO A 80 0.83 -4.53 6.76
CA PRO A 80 2.14 -4.52 7.41
C PRO A 80 2.76 -5.94 7.46
N PHE A 81 2.93 -6.55 6.29
CA PHE A 81 3.51 -7.88 6.08
C PHE A 81 4.65 -7.82 5.07
N PRO A 82 5.57 -8.82 5.08
CA PRO A 82 6.61 -8.93 4.06
C PRO A 82 6.01 -8.95 2.64
N ARG A 83 6.64 -8.24 1.70
CA ARG A 83 6.23 -8.08 0.31
C ARG A 83 4.96 -7.24 0.09
N ASP A 84 4.38 -6.70 1.15
CA ASP A 84 3.24 -5.78 1.09
C ASP A 84 3.69 -4.33 1.34
N LYS A 85 3.51 -3.77 2.55
CA LYS A 85 3.94 -2.41 2.91
C LYS A 85 5.41 -2.15 2.52
N THR A 86 5.71 -0.96 2.01
CA THR A 86 7.02 -0.55 1.48
C THR A 86 7.45 -1.25 0.19
N THR A 87 6.52 -1.84 -0.54
CA THR A 87 6.81 -2.41 -1.85
C THR A 87 5.85 -1.88 -2.92
N LEU A 88 6.20 -2.04 -4.18
CA LEU A 88 5.35 -1.64 -5.31
C LEU A 88 4.56 -2.80 -5.94
N TYR A 89 4.52 -3.96 -5.28
CA TYR A 89 3.57 -5.02 -5.60
C TYR A 89 2.14 -4.60 -5.27
N ASP A 90 1.13 -5.26 -5.85
CA ASP A 90 -0.27 -4.94 -5.51
C ASP A 90 -0.54 -5.09 -4.01
N GLY A 91 0.13 -6.00 -3.31
CA GLY A 91 0.07 -6.12 -1.85
C GLY A 91 0.44 -4.83 -1.11
N GLY A 92 1.35 -4.02 -1.67
CA GLY A 92 1.79 -2.75 -1.08
C GLY A 92 1.01 -1.51 -1.55
N ILE A 93 0.52 -1.50 -2.80
CA ILE A 93 -0.06 -0.28 -3.41
C ILE A 93 -1.55 -0.38 -3.76
N LYS A 94 -2.13 -1.59 -3.87
CA LYS A 94 -3.56 -1.78 -4.13
C LYS A 94 -4.31 -1.83 -2.80
N THR A 95 -4.77 -0.68 -2.36
CA THR A 95 -5.47 -0.51 -1.09
C THR A 95 -6.99 -0.55 -1.26
N PRO A 96 -7.79 -0.74 -0.19
CA PRO A 96 -9.22 -0.56 -0.24
C PRO A 96 -9.59 0.80 -0.81
N TRP A 97 -10.66 0.82 -1.62
CA TRP A 97 -11.22 2.06 -2.18
C TRP A 97 -12.73 1.91 -2.21
N ILE A 98 -13.40 2.37 -1.17
CA ILE A 98 -14.83 2.18 -0.96
C ILE A 98 -15.50 3.56 -0.88
N VAL A 99 -16.54 3.77 -1.71
CA VAL A 99 -17.29 5.02 -1.74
C VAL A 99 -18.73 4.76 -1.33
N LYS A 100 -19.23 5.54 -0.36
CA LYS A 100 -20.65 5.63 -0.01
C LYS A 100 -21.12 7.07 -0.23
N TRP A 101 -22.13 7.24 -1.08
CA TRP A 101 -22.82 8.51 -1.28
C TRP A 101 -24.24 8.23 -1.77
N PRO A 102 -25.20 7.99 -0.86
CA PRO A 102 -26.53 7.44 -1.19
C PRO A 102 -27.26 8.22 -2.28
N LYS A 103 -27.15 9.56 -2.26
CA LYS A 103 -27.79 10.45 -3.25
C LYS A 103 -27.26 10.26 -4.68
N SER A 104 -26.05 9.79 -4.87
CA SER A 104 -25.35 9.84 -6.17
C SER A 104 -24.73 8.53 -6.61
N VAL A 105 -24.32 7.66 -5.70
CA VAL A 105 -23.65 6.39 -6.02
C VAL A 105 -24.62 5.23 -5.86
N LYS A 106 -24.77 4.45 -6.93
CA LYS A 106 -25.62 3.25 -6.91
C LYS A 106 -25.03 2.20 -5.96
N PRO A 107 -25.80 1.68 -4.99
CA PRO A 107 -25.35 0.60 -4.13
C PRO A 107 -24.88 -0.64 -4.90
N ASN A 108 -23.90 -1.35 -4.34
CA ASN A 108 -23.34 -2.58 -4.91
C ASN A 108 -22.76 -2.45 -6.33
N SER A 109 -22.40 -1.23 -6.75
CA SER A 109 -21.67 -1.02 -8.00
C SER A 109 -20.19 -1.29 -7.80
N ILE A 110 -19.56 -1.88 -8.82
CA ILE A 110 -18.13 -2.17 -8.84
C ILE A 110 -17.51 -1.42 -10.01
N CYS A 111 -16.42 -0.69 -9.75
CA CYS A 111 -15.58 -0.07 -10.77
C CYS A 111 -14.22 -0.78 -10.79
N SER A 112 -13.87 -1.38 -11.94
CA SER A 112 -12.56 -2.03 -12.17
C SER A 112 -11.55 -1.13 -12.88
N ASN A 113 -11.86 0.16 -13.05
CA ASN A 113 -10.94 1.12 -13.65
C ASN A 113 -9.91 1.62 -12.64
N LEU A 114 -8.76 2.06 -13.16
CA LEU A 114 -7.66 2.52 -12.33
C LEU A 114 -7.92 3.91 -11.78
N VAL A 115 -7.68 4.06 -10.47
CA VAL A 115 -7.63 5.32 -9.74
C VAL A 115 -6.33 5.39 -8.94
N SER A 116 -5.95 6.59 -8.54
CA SER A 116 -4.75 6.83 -7.72
C SER A 116 -5.10 7.79 -6.58
N ALA A 117 -4.39 7.72 -5.46
CA ALA A 117 -4.62 8.61 -4.32
C ALA A 117 -4.48 10.11 -4.68
N VAL A 118 -3.66 10.45 -5.67
CA VAL A 118 -3.54 11.83 -6.18
C VAL A 118 -4.81 12.36 -6.84
N ASP A 119 -5.76 11.48 -7.20
CA ASP A 119 -7.03 11.84 -7.84
C ASP A 119 -8.09 12.34 -6.83
N ILE A 120 -7.87 12.11 -5.54
CA ILE A 120 -8.84 12.46 -4.48
C ILE A 120 -9.04 13.96 -4.42
N ALA A 121 -7.96 14.73 -4.30
CA ALA A 121 -8.06 16.18 -4.13
C ALA A 121 -8.75 16.89 -5.31
N PRO A 122 -8.35 16.67 -6.58
CA PRO A 122 -9.04 17.30 -7.71
C PRO A 122 -10.50 16.86 -7.83
N THR A 123 -10.84 15.61 -7.51
CA THR A 123 -12.22 15.12 -7.53
C THR A 123 -13.07 15.82 -6.48
N PHE A 124 -12.58 15.94 -5.25
CA PHE A 124 -13.33 16.57 -4.16
C PHE A 124 -13.52 18.06 -4.39
N LEU A 125 -12.55 18.76 -4.97
CA LEU A 125 -12.71 20.15 -5.39
C LEU A 125 -13.81 20.27 -6.45
N LYS A 126 -13.80 19.43 -7.48
CA LYS A 126 -14.87 19.42 -8.51
C LYS A 126 -16.25 19.15 -7.92
N LEU A 127 -16.37 18.18 -7.03
CA LEU A 127 -17.65 17.90 -6.35
C LEU A 127 -18.12 19.04 -5.47
N ALA A 128 -17.21 19.85 -4.93
CA ALA A 128 -17.51 21.07 -4.20
C ALA A 128 -17.79 22.30 -5.09
N GLY A 129 -17.78 22.13 -6.42
CA GLY A 129 -17.99 23.22 -7.39
C GLY A 129 -16.78 24.14 -7.56
N LEU A 130 -15.58 23.66 -7.19
CA LEU A 130 -14.31 24.39 -7.31
C LEU A 130 -13.44 23.81 -8.44
N GLU A 131 -12.65 24.65 -9.07
CA GLU A 131 -11.69 24.19 -10.08
C GLU A 131 -10.39 23.76 -9.40
N PRO A 132 -9.86 22.55 -9.74
CA PRO A 132 -8.54 22.13 -9.30
C PRO A 132 -7.45 23.07 -9.83
N LEU A 133 -6.41 23.30 -9.04
CA LEU A 133 -5.26 24.09 -9.48
C LEU A 133 -4.50 23.35 -10.59
N PRO A 134 -3.87 24.08 -11.54
CA PRO A 134 -3.08 23.49 -12.62
C PRO A 134 -1.90 22.61 -12.15
N ALA A 135 -1.45 22.78 -10.90
CA ALA A 135 -0.38 21.98 -10.30
C ALA A 135 -0.83 20.60 -9.82
N PHE A 136 -2.14 20.29 -9.82
CA PHE A 136 -2.60 18.94 -9.48
C PHE A 136 -2.30 17.97 -10.61
N GLU A 137 -1.61 16.88 -10.31
CA GLU A 137 -1.31 15.78 -11.26
C GLU A 137 -2.44 14.73 -11.32
N GLY A 138 -3.30 14.71 -10.31
CA GLY A 138 -4.44 13.81 -10.23
C GLY A 138 -5.53 14.14 -11.23
N LYS A 139 -6.34 13.14 -11.57
CA LYS A 139 -7.48 13.24 -12.48
C LYS A 139 -8.80 13.18 -11.72
N ASP A 140 -9.74 13.99 -12.11
CA ASP A 140 -11.10 13.97 -11.58
C ASP A 140 -11.81 12.66 -11.94
N PHE A 141 -12.21 11.88 -10.93
CA PHE A 141 -13.00 10.65 -11.08
C PHE A 141 -14.49 10.82 -10.73
N SER A 142 -14.97 12.04 -10.54
CA SER A 142 -16.37 12.30 -10.12
C SER A 142 -17.40 11.62 -11.00
N LYS A 143 -17.17 11.55 -12.32
CA LYS A 143 -18.04 10.86 -13.26
C LYS A 143 -18.08 9.34 -13.06
N MET A 144 -17.00 8.74 -12.58
CA MET A 144 -16.95 7.30 -12.29
C MET A 144 -17.87 6.90 -11.13
N LEU A 145 -18.21 7.84 -10.26
CA LEU A 145 -19.12 7.60 -9.14
C LEU A 145 -20.53 7.22 -9.58
N THR A 146 -20.97 7.74 -10.71
CA THR A 146 -22.29 7.45 -11.29
C THR A 146 -22.24 6.51 -12.49
N SER A 147 -21.08 6.40 -13.14
CA SER A 147 -20.84 5.62 -14.36
C SER A 147 -19.51 4.87 -14.22
N PRO A 148 -19.50 3.72 -13.51
CA PRO A 148 -18.27 2.97 -13.18
C PRO A 148 -17.47 2.48 -14.38
N GLU A 149 -18.09 2.43 -15.57
CA GLU A 149 -17.47 2.06 -16.84
C GLU A 149 -16.52 3.14 -17.40
N ILE A 150 -16.65 4.39 -16.94
CA ILE A 150 -15.79 5.49 -17.40
C ILE A 150 -14.35 5.23 -16.96
N ASN A 151 -13.44 5.30 -17.93
CA ASN A 151 -12.00 5.21 -17.69
C ASN A 151 -11.36 6.59 -17.74
N ILE A 152 -10.63 6.96 -16.70
CA ILE A 152 -9.90 8.24 -16.63
C ILE A 152 -8.42 8.08 -16.89
N ARG A 153 -7.88 6.86 -16.83
CA ARG A 153 -6.46 6.57 -17.02
C ARG A 153 -6.19 5.14 -17.47
N GLU A 154 -5.17 4.96 -18.30
CA GLU A 154 -4.71 3.64 -18.73
C GLU A 154 -3.69 3.01 -17.79
N MET A 155 -3.02 3.83 -16.98
CA MET A 155 -1.99 3.37 -16.04
C MET A 155 -1.93 4.26 -14.79
N VAL A 156 -1.43 3.68 -13.71
CA VAL A 156 -0.97 4.38 -12.52
C VAL A 156 0.53 4.21 -12.37
N TYR A 157 1.17 5.23 -11.81
CA TYR A 157 2.59 5.24 -11.47
C TYR A 157 2.73 5.19 -9.96
N ALA A 158 3.68 4.41 -9.49
CA ALA A 158 4.02 4.33 -8.07
C ALA A 158 5.54 4.35 -7.89
N GLU A 159 5.98 4.87 -6.76
CA GLU A 159 7.39 5.02 -6.44
C GLU A 159 7.67 4.73 -4.97
N ASP A 160 8.84 4.15 -4.73
CA ASP A 160 9.40 3.98 -3.41
C ASP A 160 10.84 4.50 -3.40
N HIS A 161 11.20 5.25 -2.34
CA HIS A 161 12.53 5.80 -2.15
C HIS A 161 13.15 5.31 -0.85
N TRP A 162 12.44 5.53 0.25
CA TRP A 162 12.91 5.26 1.58
C TRP A 162 11.72 5.30 2.58
N HIS A 163 11.69 4.34 3.47
CA HIS A 163 10.75 4.33 4.60
C HIS A 163 11.51 4.10 5.91
N ASP A 164 11.98 2.89 6.15
CA ASP A 164 12.89 2.49 7.22
C ASP A 164 14.26 2.12 6.64
N TYR A 165 14.23 1.70 5.38
CA TYR A 165 15.36 1.23 4.60
C TYR A 165 15.44 1.97 3.28
N GLU A 166 16.67 2.13 2.78
CA GLU A 166 16.93 2.71 1.47
C GLU A 166 16.35 1.82 0.37
N ASP A 167 15.64 2.43 -0.55
CA ASP A 167 15.26 1.84 -1.82
C ASP A 167 15.23 2.90 -2.93
N TYR A 168 15.11 2.48 -4.16
CA TYR A 168 14.80 3.32 -5.29
C TYR A 168 14.12 2.48 -6.35
N THR A 169 12.81 2.37 -6.24
CA THR A 169 11.97 1.50 -7.08
C THR A 169 10.85 2.30 -7.70
N ARG A 170 10.49 1.97 -8.95
CA ARG A 170 9.39 2.58 -9.71
C ARG A 170 8.51 1.51 -10.31
N ALA A 171 7.21 1.75 -10.33
CA ALA A 171 6.27 0.84 -10.97
C ALA A 171 5.27 1.57 -11.88
N ILE A 172 4.88 0.89 -12.94
CA ILE A 172 3.71 1.20 -13.76
C ILE A 172 2.73 0.05 -13.65
N ARG A 173 1.47 0.34 -13.36
CA ARG A 173 0.36 -0.60 -13.28
C ARG A 173 -0.69 -0.21 -14.32
N THR A 174 -0.87 -1.05 -15.33
CA THR A 174 -2.03 -1.02 -16.24
C THR A 174 -3.09 -2.01 -15.75
N LYS A 175 -4.23 -2.13 -16.41
CA LYS A 175 -5.22 -3.18 -16.04
C LYS A 175 -4.62 -4.58 -16.14
N LYS A 176 -3.84 -4.83 -17.20
CA LYS A 176 -3.29 -6.15 -17.49
C LYS A 176 -1.91 -6.39 -16.90
N PHE A 177 -1.02 -5.40 -16.96
CA PHE A 177 0.38 -5.60 -16.61
C PHE A 177 0.81 -4.72 -15.45
N LYS A 178 1.77 -5.24 -14.67
CA LYS A 178 2.61 -4.46 -13.77
C LYS A 178 4.06 -4.59 -14.20
N TYR A 179 4.73 -3.45 -14.34
CA TYR A 179 6.16 -3.36 -14.57
C TYR A 179 6.82 -2.65 -13.39
N ILE A 180 7.86 -3.28 -12.82
CA ILE A 180 8.64 -2.73 -11.71
C ILE A 180 10.09 -2.58 -12.17
N ARG A 181 10.71 -1.44 -11.86
CA ARG A 181 12.13 -1.16 -12.06
C ARG A 181 12.81 -0.95 -10.72
N ASN A 182 13.71 -1.87 -10.36
CA ASN A 182 14.55 -1.80 -9.16
C ASN A 182 15.90 -1.18 -9.53
N PHE A 183 16.16 0.05 -9.09
CA PHE A 183 17.42 0.74 -9.39
C PHE A 183 18.53 0.36 -8.40
N TYR A 184 18.16 -0.02 -7.18
CA TYR A 184 19.08 -0.50 -6.15
C TYR A 184 18.92 -2.03 -5.99
N ALA A 185 19.14 -2.76 -7.08
CA ALA A 185 19.02 -4.21 -7.10
C ALA A 185 20.01 -4.95 -6.18
N ASP A 186 21.09 -4.29 -5.78
CA ASP A 186 22.06 -4.78 -4.82
C ASP A 186 21.53 -4.80 -3.36
N LEU A 187 20.39 -4.19 -3.09
CA LEU A 187 19.70 -4.23 -1.79
C LEU A 187 18.57 -5.27 -1.81
N PRO A 188 18.38 -6.05 -0.73
CA PRO A 188 17.22 -6.91 -0.60
C PRO A 188 15.96 -6.09 -0.39
N ASN A 189 14.81 -6.66 -0.72
CA ASN A 189 13.51 -6.06 -0.44
C ASN A 189 13.10 -6.30 1.02
N THR A 190 13.85 -5.68 1.94
CA THR A 190 13.65 -5.82 3.38
C THR A 190 12.28 -5.27 3.77
N PRO A 191 11.44 -6.03 4.49
CA PRO A 191 10.14 -5.53 4.95
C PRO A 191 10.30 -4.29 5.85
N SER A 192 9.26 -3.46 5.95
CA SER A 192 9.22 -2.34 6.90
C SER A 192 9.58 -2.79 8.31
N ALA A 193 10.13 -1.88 9.13
CA ALA A 193 10.64 -2.23 10.45
C ALA A 193 9.58 -2.86 11.38
N ASP A 194 8.32 -2.48 11.22
CA ASP A 194 7.19 -3.09 11.93
C ASP A 194 6.87 -4.50 11.45
N ALA A 195 6.97 -4.78 10.15
CA ALA A 195 6.84 -6.12 9.59
C ALA A 195 8.09 -6.98 9.84
N PHE A 196 9.28 -6.38 9.93
CA PHE A 196 10.53 -7.08 10.20
C PHE A 196 10.52 -7.84 11.54
N VAL A 197 9.89 -7.27 12.57
CA VAL A 197 9.78 -7.88 13.90
C VAL A 197 8.56 -8.78 14.07
N SER A 198 7.78 -9.00 13.01
CA SER A 198 6.56 -9.81 13.04
C SER A 198 6.84 -11.32 13.17
N GLY A 199 5.82 -12.05 13.66
CA GLY A 199 5.82 -13.52 13.67
C GLY A 199 5.97 -14.10 12.27
N THR A 200 5.32 -13.49 11.28
CA THR A 200 5.41 -13.87 9.86
C THR A 200 6.85 -13.82 9.34
N PHE A 201 7.56 -12.69 9.53
CA PHE A 201 8.93 -12.58 9.01
C PHE A 201 9.92 -13.45 9.78
N ALA A 202 9.72 -13.64 11.08
CA ALA A 202 10.52 -14.59 11.88
C ALA A 202 10.37 -16.02 11.35
N GLU A 203 9.15 -16.44 11.00
CA GLU A 203 8.87 -17.75 10.42
C GLU A 203 9.47 -17.89 9.00
N MET A 204 9.36 -16.84 8.17
CA MET A 204 10.01 -16.82 6.86
C MET A 204 11.53 -16.99 6.95
N ARG A 205 12.20 -16.37 7.92
CA ARG A 205 13.64 -16.54 8.14
C ARG A 205 13.97 -17.99 8.53
N ARG A 206 13.19 -18.57 9.44
CA ARG A 206 13.35 -19.98 9.84
C ARG A 206 13.22 -20.93 8.65
N LEU A 207 12.18 -20.75 7.83
CA LEU A 207 11.94 -21.58 6.64
C LEU A 207 12.99 -21.37 5.55
N LYS A 208 13.51 -20.14 5.41
CA LYS A 208 14.64 -19.85 4.50
C LYS A 208 15.88 -20.65 4.90
N GLU A 209 16.23 -20.66 6.19
CA GLU A 209 17.38 -21.43 6.71
C GLU A 209 17.18 -22.94 6.51
N ALA A 210 15.94 -23.44 6.59
CA ALA A 210 15.59 -24.82 6.33
C ALA A 210 15.52 -25.16 4.82
N GLY A 211 15.56 -24.16 3.91
CA GLY A 211 15.41 -24.38 2.48
C GLY A 211 13.97 -24.72 2.04
N GLU A 212 12.98 -24.35 2.83
CA GLU A 212 11.57 -24.73 2.65
C GLU A 212 10.71 -23.63 1.97
N LEU A 213 11.30 -22.45 1.67
CA LEU A 213 10.58 -21.37 0.98
C LEU A 213 10.51 -21.61 -0.53
N THR A 214 9.36 -21.28 -1.11
CA THR A 214 9.19 -21.19 -2.57
C THR A 214 9.95 -19.99 -3.13
N GLN A 215 10.15 -19.95 -4.47
CA GLN A 215 10.79 -18.82 -5.14
C GLN A 215 10.10 -17.47 -4.85
N ALA A 216 8.77 -17.44 -4.86
CA ALA A 216 8.01 -16.23 -4.58
C ALA A 216 8.16 -15.76 -3.12
N GLN A 217 8.24 -16.69 -2.18
CA GLN A 217 8.46 -16.43 -0.76
C GLN A 217 9.89 -15.95 -0.47
N LEU A 218 10.86 -16.33 -1.30
CA LEU A 218 12.25 -15.87 -1.21
C LEU A 218 12.45 -14.42 -1.69
N ALA A 219 11.47 -13.79 -2.34
CA ALA A 219 11.63 -12.49 -2.98
C ALA A 219 12.18 -11.39 -2.03
N CYS A 220 11.79 -11.41 -0.75
CA CYS A 220 12.28 -10.44 0.25
C CYS A 220 13.78 -10.58 0.58
N PHE A 221 14.38 -11.74 0.27
CA PHE A 221 15.74 -12.07 0.66
C PHE A 221 16.74 -12.04 -0.50
N LEU A 222 16.27 -11.82 -1.73
CA LEU A 222 17.13 -11.86 -2.91
C LEU A 222 18.13 -10.70 -2.91
N THR A 223 19.39 -11.03 -3.11
CA THR A 223 20.49 -10.07 -3.31
C THR A 223 21.51 -10.67 -4.28
N PRO A 224 21.67 -10.12 -5.49
CA PRO A 224 20.84 -9.04 -6.04
C PRO A 224 19.42 -9.51 -6.35
N ARG A 225 18.44 -8.59 -6.19
CA ARG A 225 17.08 -8.80 -6.70
C ARG A 225 17.01 -8.49 -8.21
N PRO A 226 15.97 -8.92 -8.92
CA PRO A 226 15.80 -8.58 -10.33
C PRO A 226 15.84 -7.07 -10.57
N ASN A 227 16.58 -6.63 -11.60
CA ASN A 227 16.57 -5.22 -12.00
C ASN A 227 15.21 -4.77 -12.54
N GLU A 228 14.48 -5.69 -13.15
CA GLU A 228 13.18 -5.47 -13.77
C GLU A 228 12.26 -6.64 -13.46
N GLU A 229 10.98 -6.31 -13.28
CA GLU A 229 9.95 -7.30 -13.07
C GLU A 229 8.74 -6.95 -13.94
N LEU A 230 8.12 -7.95 -14.54
CA LEU A 230 6.89 -7.83 -15.30
C LEU A 230 5.93 -8.93 -14.89
N TYR A 231 4.68 -8.55 -14.61
CA TYR A 231 3.64 -9.48 -14.17
C TYR A 231 2.38 -9.29 -15.01
N ASP A 232 1.72 -10.40 -15.37
CA ASP A 232 0.38 -10.42 -15.97
C ASP A 232 -0.67 -10.46 -14.85
N MET A 233 -1.26 -9.34 -14.54
CA MET A 233 -2.17 -9.19 -13.40
C MET A 233 -3.53 -9.86 -13.58
N GLU A 234 -3.86 -10.28 -14.80
CA GLU A 234 -5.09 -11.04 -15.08
C GLU A 234 -4.89 -12.52 -14.75
N ASN A 235 -3.69 -13.07 -15.06
CA ASN A 235 -3.38 -14.48 -14.87
C ASN A 235 -2.53 -14.76 -13.61
N ASP A 236 -1.83 -13.76 -13.11
CA ASP A 236 -0.96 -13.82 -11.92
C ASP A 236 -1.24 -12.63 -10.97
N PRO A 237 -2.42 -12.57 -10.33
CA PRO A 237 -2.80 -11.45 -9.47
C PRO A 237 -1.94 -11.33 -8.19
N TYR A 238 -1.13 -12.33 -7.89
CA TYR A 238 -0.21 -12.32 -6.75
C TYR A 238 1.25 -12.03 -7.14
N GLU A 239 1.51 -11.78 -8.44
CA GLU A 239 2.84 -11.39 -8.93
C GLU A 239 3.94 -12.42 -8.57
N LEU A 240 3.66 -13.71 -8.82
CA LEU A 240 4.55 -14.82 -8.46
C LEU A 240 5.59 -15.13 -9.53
N THR A 241 5.27 -14.82 -10.79
CA THR A 241 6.09 -15.20 -11.95
C THR A 241 6.57 -13.97 -12.71
N ASN A 242 7.87 -13.66 -12.59
CA ASN A 242 8.47 -12.56 -13.35
C ASN A 242 8.64 -12.95 -14.84
N LEU A 243 7.96 -12.20 -15.71
CA LEU A 243 7.89 -12.45 -17.16
C LEU A 243 8.95 -11.71 -17.99
N VAL A 244 9.87 -10.98 -17.38
CA VAL A 244 10.90 -10.17 -18.10
C VAL A 244 11.70 -11.00 -19.10
N GLY A 245 12.00 -12.25 -18.78
CA GLY A 245 12.73 -13.19 -19.66
C GLY A 245 11.87 -13.89 -20.72
N ASN A 246 10.55 -13.76 -20.70
CA ASN A 246 9.64 -14.43 -21.62
C ASN A 246 9.52 -13.65 -22.94
N LEU A 247 9.83 -14.30 -24.07
CA LEU A 247 9.81 -13.68 -25.39
C LEU A 247 8.42 -13.21 -25.83
N GLU A 248 7.38 -13.86 -25.37
CA GLU A 248 5.97 -13.51 -25.69
C GLU A 248 5.59 -12.12 -25.19
N TYR A 249 6.20 -11.66 -24.10
CA TYR A 249 5.84 -10.38 -23.46
C TYR A 249 6.82 -9.24 -23.77
N GLN A 250 7.77 -9.41 -24.71
CA GLN A 250 8.82 -8.42 -24.99
C GLN A 250 8.26 -7.12 -25.57
N GLU A 251 7.21 -7.17 -26.37
CA GLU A 251 6.54 -5.96 -26.89
C GLU A 251 5.89 -5.15 -25.77
N SER A 252 5.13 -5.81 -24.90
CA SER A 252 4.50 -5.16 -23.73
C SER A 252 5.55 -4.59 -22.78
N LEU A 253 6.62 -5.34 -22.52
CA LEU A 253 7.74 -4.88 -21.70
C LEU A 253 8.42 -3.66 -22.31
N GLY A 254 8.66 -3.66 -23.63
CA GLY A 254 9.21 -2.53 -24.36
C GLY A 254 8.37 -1.26 -24.22
N THR A 255 7.05 -1.39 -24.38
CA THR A 255 6.09 -0.30 -24.20
C THR A 255 6.16 0.28 -22.78
N LEU A 256 6.12 -0.57 -21.76
CA LEU A 256 6.16 -0.13 -20.36
C LEU A 256 7.50 0.50 -19.97
N ARG A 257 8.60 0.03 -20.52
CA ARG A 257 9.93 0.65 -20.37
C ARG A 257 9.96 2.09 -20.92
N GLU A 258 9.38 2.30 -22.11
CA GLU A 258 9.33 3.65 -22.71
C GLU A 258 8.40 4.59 -21.91
N GLU A 259 7.25 4.12 -21.45
CA GLU A 259 6.37 4.91 -20.58
C GLU A 259 7.06 5.26 -19.25
N MET A 260 7.80 4.34 -18.63
CA MET A 260 8.60 4.61 -17.44
C MET A 260 9.66 5.70 -17.70
N LYS A 261 10.39 5.63 -18.82
CA LYS A 261 11.37 6.66 -19.19
C LYS A 261 10.72 8.02 -19.41
N LYS A 262 9.55 8.05 -20.04
CA LYS A 262 8.78 9.26 -20.30
C LYS A 262 8.32 9.92 -18.99
N ILE A 263 7.72 9.14 -18.06
CA ILE A 263 7.29 9.65 -16.76
C ILE A 263 8.47 10.22 -15.99
N ARG A 264 9.56 9.47 -15.86
CA ARG A 264 10.76 9.90 -15.15
C ARG A 264 11.38 11.18 -15.74
N ARG A 265 11.33 11.35 -17.06
CA ARG A 265 11.78 12.58 -17.71
C ARG A 265 10.88 13.78 -17.37
N ILE A 266 9.56 13.59 -17.39
CA ILE A 266 8.58 14.66 -17.09
C ILE A 266 8.68 15.08 -15.62
N THR A 267 8.79 14.13 -14.71
CA THR A 267 8.90 14.35 -13.27
C THR A 267 10.32 14.74 -12.83
N LYS A 268 11.30 14.75 -13.76
CA LYS A 268 12.72 14.94 -13.47
C LYS A 268 13.27 13.94 -12.45
N ASP A 269 12.68 12.76 -12.41
CA ASP A 269 13.06 11.68 -11.51
C ASP A 269 14.43 11.10 -11.91
N SER A 270 15.41 11.22 -11.04
CA SER A 270 16.77 10.73 -11.25
C SER A 270 17.26 9.96 -10.04
N VAL A 271 18.02 8.90 -10.29
CA VAL A 271 18.65 8.13 -9.22
C VAL A 271 19.58 9.05 -8.41
N PRO A 272 19.42 9.17 -7.08
CA PRO A 272 20.28 9.99 -6.25
C PRO A 272 21.75 9.56 -6.35
N SER A 273 22.66 10.52 -6.35
CA SER A 273 24.10 10.25 -6.32
C SER A 273 24.60 9.72 -4.98
N LEU A 274 23.88 10.03 -3.92
CA LEU A 274 24.14 9.54 -2.56
C LEU A 274 22.90 8.81 -2.04
N ARG A 275 23.13 7.67 -1.45
CA ARG A 275 22.07 6.88 -0.80
C ARG A 275 21.74 7.42 0.59
N THR A 276 20.48 7.34 0.96
CA THR A 276 20.02 7.64 2.31
C THR A 276 20.38 6.46 3.22
N PRO A 277 21.02 6.67 4.38
CA PRO A 277 21.31 5.57 5.29
C PRO A 277 20.05 4.91 5.84
N ASP A 278 20.10 3.59 5.99
CA ASP A 278 19.04 2.80 6.63
C ASP A 278 18.86 3.23 8.10
N GLU A 279 17.61 3.29 8.54
CA GLU A 279 17.31 3.57 9.96
C GLU A 279 17.56 2.36 10.86
N PHE A 280 17.43 1.17 10.29
CA PHE A 280 17.64 -0.10 10.98
C PHE A 280 18.62 -0.98 10.22
N ASP A 281 19.27 -1.86 10.94
CA ASP A 281 20.10 -2.91 10.35
C ASP A 281 19.24 -3.98 9.66
N ARG A 282 19.52 -4.30 8.40
CA ARG A 282 18.70 -5.20 7.57
C ARG A 282 18.73 -6.67 7.99
N GLU A 283 19.72 -7.08 8.77
CA GLU A 283 19.85 -8.47 9.24
C GLU A 283 19.21 -8.66 10.62
N THR A 284 19.44 -7.70 11.51
CA THR A 284 19.05 -7.80 12.92
C THR A 284 17.79 -7.02 13.27
N GLY A 285 17.38 -6.06 12.43
CA GLY A 285 16.26 -5.14 12.70
C GLY A 285 16.56 -4.13 13.81
N LYS A 286 17.80 -4.04 14.30
CA LYS A 286 18.18 -3.09 15.33
C LYS A 286 18.34 -1.68 14.77
N ALA A 287 17.84 -0.69 15.51
CA ALA A 287 17.97 0.71 15.12
C ALA A 287 19.45 1.12 15.06
N ASN A 288 19.84 1.79 13.97
CA ASN A 288 21.16 2.36 13.81
C ASN A 288 21.34 3.57 14.73
N SER A 289 22.44 3.64 15.45
CA SER A 289 22.70 4.66 16.46
C SER A 289 22.82 6.07 15.90
N PHE A 290 23.19 6.21 14.64
CA PHE A 290 23.39 7.48 13.95
C PHE A 290 22.10 8.06 13.33
N ARG A 291 21.04 7.26 13.27
CA ARG A 291 19.78 7.68 12.69
C ARG A 291 18.59 7.34 13.61
N LYS A 292 18.28 8.32 14.45
CA LYS A 292 17.05 8.28 15.23
C LYS A 292 16.09 9.31 14.62
N ARG A 293 14.90 8.89 14.21
CA ARG A 293 13.81 9.85 13.97
C ARG A 293 13.62 10.63 15.26
N PRO A 294 13.70 11.96 15.23
CA PRO A 294 13.37 12.73 16.42
C PRO A 294 11.91 12.46 16.77
N ARG A 295 11.68 11.70 17.82
CA ARG A 295 10.34 11.58 18.40
C ARG A 295 10.14 12.78 19.32
N PRO A 296 9.05 13.56 19.13
CA PRO A 296 8.73 14.62 20.05
C PRO A 296 8.64 14.02 21.46
N SER A 297 9.25 14.68 22.43
CA SER A 297 9.08 14.32 23.83
C SER A 297 7.60 14.44 24.22
N LYS A 298 7.15 13.75 25.26
CA LYS A 298 5.77 13.83 25.75
C LYS A 298 5.31 15.30 25.92
N LYS A 299 6.21 16.15 26.40
CA LYS A 299 5.97 17.60 26.61
C LYS A 299 5.82 18.36 25.28
N GLU A 300 6.55 17.99 24.24
CA GLU A 300 6.41 18.59 22.92
C GLU A 300 5.12 18.11 22.22
N MET A 301 4.76 16.83 22.38
CA MET A 301 3.47 16.32 21.89
C MET A 301 2.28 17.02 22.55
N GLU A 302 2.34 17.24 23.87
CA GLU A 302 1.31 17.99 24.60
C GLU A 302 1.16 19.43 24.05
N LYS A 303 2.28 20.10 23.72
CA LYS A 303 2.25 21.43 23.09
C LYS A 303 1.68 21.41 21.68
N ILE A 304 2.00 20.41 20.87
CA ILE A 304 1.46 20.24 19.52
C ILE A 304 -0.06 20.08 19.62
N ILE A 305 -0.54 19.20 20.49
CA ILE A 305 -1.97 18.94 20.71
C ILE A 305 -2.68 20.23 21.18
N GLN A 306 -2.14 20.97 22.17
CA GLN A 306 -2.70 22.21 22.67
C GLN A 306 -2.77 23.31 21.59
N ASN A 307 -1.77 23.39 20.73
CA ASN A 307 -1.78 24.38 19.64
C ASN A 307 -2.78 24.02 18.54
N THR A 308 -2.99 22.75 18.27
CA THR A 308 -3.99 22.28 17.28
C THR A 308 -5.42 22.50 17.81
N THR A 309 -5.64 22.34 19.13
CA THR A 309 -6.97 22.56 19.76
C THR A 309 -7.31 24.05 19.92
N ARG A 310 -6.34 24.96 19.86
CA ARG A 310 -6.55 26.42 19.94
C ARG A 310 -6.76 27.08 18.56
N ALA A 311 -6.51 26.35 17.47
CA ALA A 311 -6.68 26.82 16.11
C ALA A 311 -8.06 26.48 15.50
N ASN A 312 -8.90 25.77 16.26
CA ASN A 312 -10.32 25.53 16.02
C ASN A 312 -11.16 26.32 17.05
#